data_7ccfd2c9673ec651a8cf3bc1471957f9
#
_entry.id   7ccfd2c9673ec651a8cf3bc1471957f9
#
_cell.length_a   1.000
_cell.length_b   1.000
_cell.length_c   1.000
_cell.angle_alpha   90.00
_cell.angle_beta   90.00
_cell.angle_gamma   90.00
#
_symmetry.space_group_name_H-M   'P 1'
#
loop_
_entity.id
_entity.type
_entity.pdbx_description
1 polymer ?
#
loop_
_entity_poly.entity_id
_entity_poly.type
_entity_poly.pdbx_seq_one_letter_code
_entity_poly.pdbx_strand_id
1 'polypeptide(L)'
;MKYCNQCGGTVQSNIPTSDTKLRFVCTACKFIHYQNPKIVVGTVPIHNNEVLLCLRAIEPRQNFWTLPAGFLENGESLAEGAIRETQEEALFTPILGPMLAVVDVVHADQVHIFFRAELRDNNFGPGAESLDVKMFSLDDIPWEAMAFKTGKLALKAHIEKE
;
A
#
# COMPACT_ATOMS: atom_id res chain seq x y z
N MET A 1 17.83 -9.04 -10.33
CA MET A 1 18.93 -8.02 -10.49
C MET A 1 19.99 -8.59 -11.41
N LYS A 2 20.49 -7.83 -12.40
CA LYS A 2 21.54 -8.30 -13.34
C LYS A 2 22.91 -7.68 -13.04
N TYR A 3 22.93 -6.44 -12.58
CA TYR A 3 24.15 -5.67 -12.33
C TYR A 3 24.17 -5.11 -10.92
N CYS A 4 25.38 -4.99 -10.38
CA CYS A 4 25.63 -4.42 -9.05
C CYS A 4 25.49 -2.89 -9.08
N ASN A 5 24.71 -2.35 -8.15
CA ASN A 5 24.53 -0.89 -8.01
C ASN A 5 25.74 -0.17 -7.41
N GLN A 6 26.76 -0.91 -6.90
CA GLN A 6 27.98 -0.34 -6.33
C GLN A 6 29.10 -0.19 -7.37
N CYS A 7 29.24 -1.15 -8.29
CA CYS A 7 30.40 -1.17 -9.20
C CYS A 7 30.05 -1.51 -10.66
N GLY A 8 28.77 -1.75 -10.99
CA GLY A 8 28.36 -2.13 -12.35
C GLY A 8 28.69 -3.58 -12.76
N GLY A 9 29.41 -4.34 -11.92
CA GLY A 9 29.75 -5.75 -12.19
C GLY A 9 28.53 -6.67 -12.20
N THR A 10 28.66 -7.84 -12.82
CA THR A 10 27.57 -8.83 -12.87
C THR A 10 27.22 -9.37 -11.48
N VAL A 11 25.95 -9.71 -11.30
CA VAL A 11 25.41 -10.25 -10.03
C VAL A 11 24.96 -11.68 -10.24
N GLN A 12 25.27 -12.56 -9.29
CA GLN A 12 24.83 -13.96 -9.26
C GLN A 12 24.04 -14.24 -7.98
N SER A 13 23.07 -15.15 -8.06
CA SER A 13 22.37 -15.64 -6.89
C SER A 13 23.22 -16.69 -6.18
N ASN A 14 23.59 -16.44 -4.93
CA ASN A 14 24.44 -17.33 -4.12
C ASN A 14 24.05 -17.22 -2.63
N ILE A 15 24.44 -18.21 -1.84
CA ILE A 15 24.34 -18.16 -0.38
C ILE A 15 25.71 -17.63 0.13
N PRO A 16 25.75 -16.40 0.69
CA PRO A 16 26.99 -15.86 1.23
C PRO A 16 27.50 -16.66 2.44
N THR A 17 28.77 -16.55 2.75
CA THR A 17 29.34 -17.12 3.97
C THR A 17 28.60 -16.55 5.17
N SER A 18 28.14 -17.42 6.10
CA SER A 18 27.36 -17.06 7.28
C SER A 18 25.91 -16.60 7.04
N ASP A 19 25.37 -16.78 5.81
CA ASP A 19 23.94 -16.61 5.54
C ASP A 19 23.29 -18.00 5.29
N THR A 20 21.96 -18.05 5.36
CA THR A 20 21.17 -19.26 5.11
C THR A 20 20.26 -19.12 3.89
N LYS A 21 20.23 -17.94 3.27
CA LYS A 21 19.34 -17.62 2.15
C LYS A 21 20.11 -17.21 0.91
N LEU A 22 19.53 -17.47 -0.24
CA LEU A 22 20.02 -16.95 -1.52
C LEU A 22 19.98 -15.42 -1.51
N ARG A 23 21.12 -14.81 -1.89
CA ARG A 23 21.27 -13.37 -2.05
C ARG A 23 21.84 -13.07 -3.43
N PHE A 24 21.64 -11.86 -3.91
CA PHE A 24 22.35 -11.36 -5.07
C PHE A 24 23.73 -10.89 -4.65
N VAL A 25 24.77 -11.56 -5.14
CA VAL A 25 26.17 -11.26 -4.80
C VAL A 25 26.92 -10.81 -6.05
N CYS A 26 27.61 -9.68 -5.98
CA CYS A 26 28.43 -9.18 -7.06
C CYS A 26 29.64 -10.08 -7.29
N THR A 27 29.90 -10.47 -8.54
CA THR A 27 31.07 -11.30 -8.91
C THR A 27 32.37 -10.56 -8.82
N ALA A 28 32.36 -9.23 -9.03
CA ALA A 28 33.54 -8.36 -8.98
C ALA A 28 33.86 -7.85 -7.57
N CYS A 29 32.99 -7.01 -6.98
CA CYS A 29 33.26 -6.38 -5.68
C CYS A 29 32.77 -7.17 -4.44
N LYS A 30 32.12 -8.32 -4.66
CA LYS A 30 31.57 -9.19 -3.62
C LYS A 30 30.45 -8.56 -2.76
N PHE A 31 29.94 -7.38 -3.13
CA PHE A 31 28.84 -6.75 -2.40
C PHE A 31 27.60 -7.65 -2.41
N ILE A 32 26.97 -7.79 -1.25
CA ILE A 32 25.76 -8.59 -1.04
C ILE A 32 24.56 -7.64 -1.06
N HIS A 33 23.64 -7.87 -2.00
CA HIS A 33 22.41 -7.10 -2.13
C HIS A 33 21.29 -7.76 -1.31
N TYR A 34 20.86 -7.11 -0.25
CA TYR A 34 19.70 -7.51 0.53
C TYR A 34 18.43 -6.92 -0.11
N GLN A 35 17.40 -7.73 -0.20
CA GLN A 35 16.06 -7.31 -0.60
C GLN A 35 15.10 -7.58 0.54
N ASN A 36 14.34 -6.56 0.91
CA ASN A 36 13.31 -6.64 1.94
C ASN A 36 11.92 -6.49 1.30
N PRO A 37 10.85 -6.96 1.95
CA PRO A 37 9.49 -6.67 1.52
C PRO A 37 9.26 -5.17 1.39
N LYS A 38 8.54 -4.77 0.34
CA LYS A 38 8.11 -3.37 0.18
C LYS A 38 6.96 -3.09 1.12
N ILE A 39 6.95 -1.89 1.68
CA ILE A 39 5.86 -1.41 2.52
C ILE A 39 4.85 -0.67 1.65
N VAL A 40 3.58 -1.01 1.80
CA VAL A 40 2.43 -0.29 1.26
C VAL A 40 1.69 0.32 2.44
N VAL A 41 1.36 1.60 2.37
CA VAL A 41 0.62 2.32 3.40
C VAL A 41 -0.65 2.90 2.84
N GLY A 42 -1.70 2.92 3.62
CA GLY A 42 -2.98 3.44 3.17
C GLY A 42 -3.92 3.78 4.31
N THR A 43 -5.08 4.27 3.94
CA THR A 43 -6.11 4.67 4.89
C THR A 43 -7.43 3.95 4.65
N VAL A 44 -8.23 3.86 5.70
CA VAL A 44 -9.66 3.54 5.67
C VAL A 44 -10.39 4.84 6.04
N PRO A 45 -10.74 5.68 5.05
CA PRO A 45 -11.34 6.99 5.30
C PRO A 45 -12.83 6.84 5.57
N ILE A 46 -13.25 7.21 6.77
CA ILE A 46 -14.63 7.06 7.26
C ILE A 46 -15.25 8.43 7.52
N HIS A 47 -16.52 8.59 7.13
CA HIS A 47 -17.38 9.71 7.46
C HIS A 47 -18.83 9.26 7.58
N ASN A 48 -19.51 9.55 8.71
CA ASN A 48 -20.92 9.25 8.93
C ASN A 48 -21.34 7.81 8.55
N ASN A 49 -20.61 6.81 9.00
CA ASN A 49 -20.85 5.39 8.69
C ASN A 49 -20.70 5.01 7.20
N GLU A 50 -19.98 5.82 6.44
CA GLU A 50 -19.60 5.56 5.06
C GLU A 50 -18.08 5.48 4.93
N VAL A 51 -17.60 4.68 3.97
CA VAL A 51 -16.18 4.58 3.61
C VAL A 51 -15.93 5.16 2.23
N LEU A 52 -14.85 5.91 2.09
CA LEU A 52 -14.38 6.39 0.80
C LEU A 52 -13.57 5.31 0.09
N LEU A 53 -13.93 5.01 -1.16
CA LEU A 53 -13.18 4.14 -2.06
C LEU A 53 -12.82 4.86 -3.34
N CYS A 54 -11.67 4.51 -3.91
CA CYS A 54 -11.15 4.99 -5.18
C CYS A 54 -11.35 3.91 -6.27
N LEU A 55 -11.85 4.28 -7.43
CA LEU A 55 -11.93 3.40 -8.61
C LEU A 55 -10.62 3.49 -9.38
N ARG A 56 -9.86 2.43 -9.45
CA ARG A 56 -8.50 2.41 -10.03
C ARG A 56 -8.48 2.75 -11.52
N ALA A 57 -7.61 3.70 -11.90
CA ALA A 57 -7.32 4.03 -13.29
C ALA A 57 -6.21 3.17 -13.90
N ILE A 58 -5.40 2.48 -13.08
CA ILE A 58 -4.16 1.80 -13.47
C ILE A 58 -4.17 0.30 -13.12
N GLU A 59 -3.36 -0.47 -13.84
CA GLU A 59 -3.06 -1.87 -13.48
C GLU A 59 -2.11 -1.95 -12.25
N PRO A 60 -2.14 -3.05 -11.49
CA PRO A 60 -3.08 -4.18 -11.62
C PRO A 60 -4.48 -3.82 -11.11
N ARG A 61 -5.49 -4.53 -11.62
CA ARG A 61 -6.88 -4.35 -11.19
C ARG A 61 -7.50 -3.00 -11.55
N GLN A 62 -7.23 -2.49 -12.74
CA GLN A 62 -7.96 -1.36 -13.32
C GLN A 62 -9.48 -1.61 -13.28
N ASN A 63 -10.27 -0.56 -13.06
CA ASN A 63 -11.74 -0.60 -12.90
C ASN A 63 -12.25 -1.37 -11.66
N PHE A 64 -11.42 -1.62 -10.67
CA PHE A 64 -11.82 -2.14 -9.35
C PHE A 64 -11.71 -1.06 -8.28
N TRP A 65 -12.57 -1.13 -7.27
CA TRP A 65 -12.54 -0.25 -6.11
C TRP A 65 -11.43 -0.63 -5.14
N THR A 66 -10.82 0.34 -4.53
CA THR A 66 -9.77 0.15 -3.51
C THR A 66 -9.83 1.22 -2.43
N LEU A 67 -9.25 0.93 -1.29
CA LEU A 67 -8.85 1.97 -0.33
C LEU A 67 -7.67 2.75 -0.90
N PRO A 68 -7.54 4.06 -0.64
CA PRO A 68 -6.36 4.82 -1.04
C PRO A 68 -5.11 4.26 -0.36
N ALA A 69 -4.13 3.83 -1.15
CA ALA A 69 -2.92 3.19 -0.65
C ALA A 69 -1.86 3.01 -1.74
N GLY A 70 -0.60 3.25 -1.40
CA GLY A 70 0.55 3.01 -2.27
C GLY A 70 1.85 2.74 -1.53
N PHE A 71 2.96 2.79 -2.24
CA PHE A 71 4.25 2.47 -1.67
C PHE A 71 4.78 3.57 -0.76
N LEU A 72 5.29 3.14 0.41
CA LEU A 72 6.02 4.02 1.31
C LEU A 72 7.31 4.51 0.64
N GLU A 73 7.54 5.82 0.65
CA GLU A 73 8.74 6.43 0.11
C GLU A 73 9.86 6.54 1.17
N ASN A 74 11.11 6.61 0.70
CA ASN A 74 12.24 6.80 1.60
C ASN A 74 12.18 8.20 2.23
N GLY A 75 12.33 8.26 3.56
CA GLY A 75 12.36 9.50 4.31
C GLY A 75 11.02 9.94 4.89
N GLU A 76 9.93 9.22 4.61
CA GLU A 76 8.63 9.44 5.24
C GLU A 76 8.31 8.38 6.31
N SER A 77 7.53 8.76 7.29
CA SER A 77 6.93 7.83 8.25
C SER A 77 5.72 7.11 7.62
N LEU A 78 5.27 6.01 8.24
CA LEU A 78 4.05 5.29 7.81
C LEU A 78 2.83 6.22 7.76
N ALA A 79 2.73 7.15 8.71
CA ALA A 79 1.64 8.11 8.80
C ALA A 79 1.68 9.13 7.65
N GLU A 80 2.86 9.70 7.38
CA GLU A 80 3.05 10.65 6.29
C GLU A 80 2.76 10.01 4.94
N GLY A 81 3.26 8.80 4.69
CA GLY A 81 2.97 8.06 3.46
C GLY A 81 1.48 7.76 3.27
N ALA A 82 0.78 7.32 4.33
CA ALA A 82 -0.66 7.06 4.25
C ALA A 82 -1.48 8.33 3.96
N ILE A 83 -1.08 9.47 4.51
CA ILE A 83 -1.70 10.78 4.23
C ILE A 83 -1.42 11.18 2.78
N ARG A 84 -0.18 11.10 2.33
CA ARG A 84 0.23 11.44 0.95
C ARG A 84 -0.53 10.62 -0.08
N GLU A 85 -0.56 9.30 0.05
CA GLU A 85 -1.30 8.41 -0.86
C GLU A 85 -2.80 8.75 -0.92
N THR A 86 -3.40 9.07 0.24
CA THR A 86 -4.80 9.49 0.27
C THR A 86 -5.02 10.83 -0.44
N GLN A 87 -4.08 11.77 -0.31
CA GLN A 87 -4.12 13.05 -1.03
C GLN A 87 -3.94 12.87 -2.54
N GLU A 88 -3.06 11.97 -2.97
CA GLU A 88 -2.77 11.71 -4.39
C GLU A 88 -3.93 10.99 -5.08
N GLU A 89 -4.56 10.00 -4.43
CA GLU A 89 -5.61 9.18 -5.04
C GLU A 89 -7.03 9.75 -4.87
N ALA A 90 -7.29 10.49 -3.77
CA ALA A 90 -8.63 10.98 -3.43
C ALA A 90 -8.74 12.50 -3.21
N LEU A 91 -7.66 13.24 -3.42
CA LEU A 91 -7.58 14.71 -3.38
C LEU A 91 -8.10 15.35 -2.08
N PHE A 92 -7.96 14.67 -0.94
CA PHE A 92 -8.26 15.26 0.37
C PHE A 92 -7.18 14.92 1.40
N THR A 93 -7.07 15.75 2.44
CA THR A 93 -6.14 15.53 3.56
C THR A 93 -6.88 14.86 4.72
N PRO A 94 -6.61 13.58 5.02
CA PRO A 94 -7.29 12.86 6.09
C PRO A 94 -6.79 13.29 7.48
N ILE A 95 -7.65 13.17 8.49
CA ILE A 95 -7.20 13.14 9.89
C ILE A 95 -6.90 11.68 10.20
N LEU A 96 -5.61 11.40 10.42
CA LEU A 96 -5.18 10.04 10.68
C LEU A 96 -5.56 9.61 12.12
N GLY A 97 -6.17 8.45 12.22
CA GLY A 97 -6.52 7.76 13.46
C GLY A 97 -5.56 6.59 13.75
N PRO A 98 -6.00 5.61 14.54
CA PRO A 98 -5.16 4.48 14.91
C PRO A 98 -4.89 3.56 13.70
N MET A 99 -3.79 2.81 13.79
CA MET A 99 -3.51 1.69 12.90
C MET A 99 -4.58 0.61 13.06
N LEU A 100 -5.18 0.19 11.95
CA LEU A 100 -6.25 -0.82 11.91
C LEU A 100 -5.72 -2.21 11.62
N ALA A 101 -4.85 -2.33 10.63
CA ALA A 101 -4.38 -3.61 10.14
C ALA A 101 -2.94 -3.54 9.64
N VAL A 102 -2.22 -4.63 9.87
CA VAL A 102 -0.95 -4.98 9.21
C VAL A 102 -1.17 -6.32 8.52
N VAL A 103 -0.96 -6.39 7.22
CA VAL A 103 -1.27 -7.59 6.42
C VAL A 103 -0.05 -8.00 5.61
N ASP A 104 0.44 -9.22 5.84
CA ASP A 104 1.50 -9.82 5.04
C ASP A 104 0.99 -10.26 3.66
N VAL A 105 1.66 -9.83 2.61
CA VAL A 105 1.42 -10.23 1.23
C VAL A 105 2.65 -10.96 0.71
N VAL A 106 2.89 -12.13 1.27
CA VAL A 106 4.14 -12.91 1.09
C VAL A 106 4.44 -13.21 -0.37
N HIS A 107 3.43 -13.55 -1.17
CA HIS A 107 3.60 -13.87 -2.60
C HIS A 107 4.01 -12.68 -3.47
N ALA A 108 3.86 -11.44 -2.95
CA ALA A 108 4.24 -10.21 -3.64
C ALA A 108 5.46 -9.52 -2.99
N ASP A 109 6.05 -10.13 -1.96
CA ASP A 109 7.10 -9.52 -1.13
C ASP A 109 6.70 -8.13 -0.62
N GLN A 110 5.49 -8.03 -0.02
CA GLN A 110 4.94 -6.78 0.50
C GLN A 110 4.38 -6.94 1.91
N VAL A 111 4.33 -5.82 2.65
CA VAL A 111 3.57 -5.66 3.90
C VAL A 111 2.67 -4.45 3.73
N HIS A 112 1.37 -4.63 3.92
CA HIS A 112 0.38 -3.56 3.82
C HIS A 112 -0.05 -3.11 5.20
N ILE A 113 -0.05 -1.79 5.43
CA ILE A 113 -0.40 -1.15 6.70
C ILE A 113 -1.52 -0.13 6.45
N PHE A 114 -2.64 -0.29 7.15
CA PHE A 114 -3.78 0.60 7.02
C PHE A 114 -4.10 1.31 8.32
N PHE A 115 -4.37 2.60 8.22
CA PHE A 115 -4.82 3.44 9.32
C PHE A 115 -6.31 3.79 9.14
N ARG A 116 -7.05 3.89 10.26
CA ARG A 116 -8.32 4.62 10.24
C ARG A 116 -8.03 6.07 9.88
N ALA A 117 -8.88 6.64 9.08
CA ALA A 117 -8.83 8.06 8.78
C ALA A 117 -10.22 8.66 8.82
N GLU A 118 -10.31 9.95 9.10
CA GLU A 118 -11.56 10.69 9.16
C GLU A 118 -11.55 11.77 8.08
N LEU A 119 -12.68 11.90 7.37
CA LEU A 119 -12.95 13.02 6.49
C LEU A 119 -13.66 14.12 7.27
N ARG A 120 -13.19 15.37 7.15
CA ARG A 120 -13.84 16.53 7.78
C ARG A 120 -15.05 17.04 7.00
N ASP A 121 -14.98 16.87 5.68
CA ASP A 121 -16.01 17.33 4.74
C ASP A 121 -16.05 16.40 3.52
N ASN A 122 -16.98 16.64 2.62
CA ASN A 122 -17.12 15.87 1.38
C ASN A 122 -16.32 16.48 0.20
N ASN A 123 -15.27 17.23 0.48
CA ASN A 123 -14.43 17.82 -0.55
C ASN A 123 -13.30 16.85 -0.94
N PHE A 124 -13.64 15.87 -1.75
CA PHE A 124 -12.75 14.86 -2.32
C PHE A 124 -13.03 14.69 -3.82
N GLY A 125 -12.12 14.04 -4.52
CA GLY A 125 -12.26 13.77 -5.95
C GLY A 125 -11.19 12.83 -6.46
N PRO A 126 -11.28 12.36 -7.71
CA PRO A 126 -10.32 11.43 -8.28
C PRO A 126 -8.98 12.13 -8.55
N GLY A 127 -7.90 11.57 -8.00
CA GLY A 127 -6.54 11.90 -8.38
C GLY A 127 -6.13 11.24 -9.69
N ALA A 128 -4.86 11.38 -10.08
CA ALA A 128 -4.37 10.92 -11.38
C ALA A 128 -4.47 9.39 -11.58
N GLU A 129 -4.42 8.62 -10.50
CA GLU A 129 -4.53 7.16 -10.52
C GLU A 129 -5.93 6.63 -10.22
N SER A 130 -6.93 7.52 -10.11
CA SER A 130 -8.33 7.21 -9.83
C SER A 130 -9.24 7.66 -10.96
N LEU A 131 -10.15 6.79 -11.42
CA LEU A 131 -11.21 7.12 -12.38
C LEU A 131 -12.40 7.80 -11.70
N ASP A 132 -12.67 7.41 -10.45
CA ASP A 132 -13.78 7.92 -9.64
C ASP A 132 -13.42 7.75 -8.15
N VAL A 133 -14.02 8.55 -7.29
CA VAL A 133 -13.92 8.46 -5.83
C VAL A 133 -15.30 8.61 -5.23
N LYS A 134 -15.71 7.68 -4.39
CA LYS A 134 -17.08 7.59 -3.91
C LYS A 134 -17.18 7.16 -2.45
N MET A 135 -18.17 7.71 -1.74
CA MET A 135 -18.58 7.20 -0.44
C MET A 135 -19.53 6.00 -0.63
N PHE A 136 -19.32 4.96 0.15
CA PHE A 136 -20.16 3.78 0.23
C PHE A 136 -20.60 3.56 1.68
N SER A 137 -21.89 3.32 1.89
CA SER A 137 -22.36 2.83 3.18
C SER A 137 -21.61 1.56 3.57
N LEU A 138 -21.28 1.38 4.84
CA LEU A 138 -20.63 0.16 5.32
C LEU A 138 -21.47 -1.09 5.05
N ASP A 139 -22.80 -0.95 4.86
CA ASP A 139 -23.71 -2.04 4.50
C ASP A 139 -23.67 -2.37 2.99
N ASP A 140 -23.26 -1.41 2.14
CA ASP A 140 -23.30 -1.52 0.69
C ASP A 140 -21.90 -1.53 0.03
N ILE A 141 -20.88 -1.94 0.76
CA ILE A 141 -19.51 -2.06 0.22
C ILE A 141 -19.49 -3.02 -0.96
N PRO A 142 -18.91 -2.65 -2.11
CA PRO A 142 -18.85 -3.49 -3.30
C PRO A 142 -17.76 -4.57 -3.18
N TRP A 143 -17.91 -5.50 -2.23
CA TRP A 143 -16.91 -6.49 -1.85
C TRP A 143 -16.33 -7.28 -3.02
N GLU A 144 -17.16 -7.67 -4.00
CA GLU A 144 -16.72 -8.44 -5.17
C GLU A 144 -15.94 -7.59 -6.18
N ALA A 145 -16.22 -6.28 -6.20
CA ALA A 145 -15.54 -5.32 -7.06
C ALA A 145 -14.33 -4.66 -6.37
N MET A 146 -13.96 -5.06 -5.16
CA MET A 146 -12.74 -4.58 -4.52
C MET A 146 -11.48 -5.26 -5.08
N ALA A 147 -10.49 -4.44 -5.43
CA ALA A 147 -9.24 -4.84 -6.10
C ALA A 147 -8.40 -5.82 -5.28
N PHE A 148 -8.23 -5.56 -3.98
CA PHE A 148 -7.25 -6.25 -3.14
C PHE A 148 -7.85 -6.83 -1.87
N LYS A 149 -7.43 -8.04 -1.54
CA LYS A 149 -7.83 -8.72 -0.30
C LYS A 149 -7.40 -7.93 0.96
N THR A 150 -6.27 -7.25 0.91
CA THR A 150 -5.74 -6.47 2.03
C THR A 150 -6.64 -5.30 2.41
N GLY A 151 -7.21 -4.59 1.42
CA GLY A 151 -8.22 -3.57 1.65
C GLY A 151 -9.51 -4.13 2.25
N LYS A 152 -9.96 -5.29 1.77
CA LYS A 152 -11.11 -6.00 2.38
C LYS A 152 -10.85 -6.35 3.85
N LEU A 153 -9.64 -6.81 4.19
CA LEU A 153 -9.28 -7.13 5.58
C LEU A 153 -9.21 -5.89 6.47
N ALA A 154 -8.66 -4.78 5.95
CA ALA A 154 -8.61 -3.51 6.69
C ALA A 154 -10.02 -2.96 6.98
N LEU A 155 -10.92 -3.01 5.99
CA LEU A 155 -12.34 -2.63 6.18
C LEU A 155 -13.04 -3.51 7.21
N LYS A 156 -12.88 -4.82 7.14
CA LYS A 156 -13.45 -5.73 8.13
C LYS A 156 -12.94 -5.45 9.53
N ALA A 157 -11.63 -5.18 9.69
CA ALA A 157 -11.03 -4.83 10.98
C ALA A 157 -11.59 -3.50 11.54
N HIS A 158 -12.06 -2.58 10.68
CA HIS A 158 -12.78 -1.39 11.12
C HIS A 158 -14.19 -1.75 11.61
N ILE A 159 -14.97 -2.45 10.78
CA ILE A 159 -16.37 -2.82 11.07
C ILE A 159 -16.49 -3.67 12.36
N GLU A 160 -15.54 -4.57 12.61
CA GLU A 160 -15.54 -5.43 13.81
C GLU A 160 -15.17 -4.70 15.11
N LYS A 161 -14.65 -3.48 15.04
CA LYS A 161 -14.24 -2.67 16.21
C LYS A 161 -15.28 -1.61 16.61
N GLU A 162 -16.28 -1.37 15.78
CA GLU A 162 -17.43 -0.50 16.08
C GLU A 162 -18.59 -1.29 16.71
#